data_3d0cd17dac5e868284bf764048b5f251
#
_entry.id   3d0cd17dac5e868284bf764048b5f251
#
_cell.length_a   1.000
_cell.length_b   1.000
_cell.length_c   1.000
_cell.angle_alpha   90.00
_cell.angle_beta   90.00
_cell.angle_gamma   90.00
#
_symmetry.space_group_name_H-M   'P 1'
#
loop_
_entity.id
_entity.type
_entity.pdbx_description
1 polymer ?
#
loop_
_entity_poly.entity_id
_entity_poly.type
_entity_poly.pdbx_seq_one_letter_code
_entity_poly.pdbx_strand_id
1 'polypeptide(L)'
;PGLIIQSMILQSFSHSVSSLMISKMQGNIIDILYAPLSSLEVTLAIILAAVTRSILIGFISSVVFILIVDMPIKSFFFIFYSSFFGSFFIGSLGFISGLWATKFDHTATVTNFIIQPLSFLSGVFYTIDKLPIFFQQISYFNPFFHIINIFRYGFLGVYDGHLLFGMIYLPILAFVGWFIAFVLFKKGYKIKS
;
A
#
# COMPACT_ATOMS: atom_id res chain seq x y z
N PRO A 1 -5.47 9.57 -12.59
CA PRO A 1 -5.01 8.26 -12.05
C PRO A 1 -4.28 8.41 -10.71
N GLY A 2 -3.41 9.45 -10.54
CA GLY A 2 -2.61 9.63 -9.33
C GLY A 2 -3.41 9.71 -8.03
N LEU A 3 -4.51 10.45 -8.00
CA LEU A 3 -5.38 10.56 -6.82
C LEU A 3 -6.10 9.25 -6.50
N ILE A 4 -6.45 8.46 -7.52
CA ILE A 4 -7.10 7.16 -7.33
C ILE A 4 -6.14 6.22 -6.61
N ILE A 5 -4.94 6.03 -7.15
CA ILE A 5 -3.96 5.13 -6.53
C ILE A 5 -3.50 5.62 -5.16
N GLN A 6 -3.43 6.94 -4.93
CA GLN A 6 -3.15 7.50 -3.62
C GLN A 6 -4.22 7.14 -2.60
N SER A 7 -5.51 7.24 -2.95
CA SER A 7 -6.60 6.82 -2.07
C SER A 7 -6.52 5.32 -1.74
N MET A 8 -6.14 4.49 -2.72
CA MET A 8 -5.91 3.06 -2.53
C MET A 8 -4.77 2.77 -1.55
N ILE A 9 -3.65 3.48 -1.68
CA ILE A 9 -2.50 3.40 -0.77
C ILE A 9 -2.93 3.71 0.66
N LEU A 10 -3.57 4.86 0.88
CA LEU A 10 -4.02 5.27 2.20
C LEU A 10 -5.02 4.27 2.80
N GLN A 11 -5.93 3.76 1.99
CA GLN A 11 -6.95 2.81 2.44
C GLN A 11 -6.35 1.45 2.79
N SER A 12 -5.41 0.94 2.00
CA SER A 12 -4.73 -0.33 2.28
C SER A 12 -3.93 -0.25 3.60
N PHE A 13 -3.18 0.83 3.80
CA PHE A 13 -2.45 1.08 5.04
C PHE A 13 -3.39 1.14 6.24
N SER A 14 -4.38 2.03 6.16
CA SER A 14 -5.33 2.29 7.25
C SER A 14 -6.10 1.03 7.66
N HIS A 15 -6.55 0.22 6.69
CA HIS A 15 -7.28 -1.02 6.98
C HIS A 15 -6.43 -2.03 7.74
N SER A 16 -5.19 -2.29 7.28
CA SER A 16 -4.29 -3.24 7.97
C SER A 16 -3.96 -2.78 9.39
N VAL A 17 -3.66 -1.49 9.56
CA VAL A 17 -3.38 -0.91 10.88
C VAL A 17 -4.59 -1.04 11.80
N SER A 18 -5.77 -0.59 11.33
CA SER A 18 -6.99 -0.56 12.15
C SER A 18 -7.44 -1.97 12.55
N SER A 19 -7.33 -2.94 11.65
CA SER A 19 -7.69 -4.32 11.93
C SER A 19 -6.92 -4.89 13.12
N LEU A 20 -5.59 -4.69 13.16
CA LEU A 20 -4.76 -5.13 14.29
C LEU A 20 -4.98 -4.28 15.55
N MET A 21 -5.05 -2.97 15.41
CA MET A 21 -5.23 -2.07 16.56
C MET A 21 -6.54 -2.34 17.29
N ILE A 22 -7.65 -2.48 16.54
CA ILE A 22 -8.95 -2.77 17.13
C ILE A 22 -8.92 -4.12 17.83
N SER A 23 -8.34 -5.16 17.20
CA SER A 23 -8.21 -6.49 17.80
C SER A 23 -7.39 -6.47 19.10
N LYS A 24 -6.32 -5.66 19.15
CA LYS A 24 -5.50 -5.47 20.37
C LYS A 24 -6.26 -4.73 21.46
N MET A 25 -6.93 -3.64 21.11
CA MET A 25 -7.64 -2.79 22.09
C MET A 25 -8.88 -3.47 22.68
N GLN A 26 -9.59 -4.28 21.88
CA GLN A 26 -10.76 -5.03 22.32
C GLN A 26 -10.41 -6.36 23.02
N GLY A 27 -9.12 -6.73 23.00
CA GLY A 27 -8.68 -8.03 23.54
C GLY A 27 -8.93 -9.21 22.61
N ASN A 28 -9.62 -9.03 21.48
CA ASN A 28 -9.95 -10.10 20.52
C ASN A 28 -8.72 -10.70 19.84
N ILE A 29 -7.55 -10.07 19.97
CA ILE A 29 -6.28 -10.62 19.48
C ILE A 29 -6.00 -11.99 20.10
N ILE A 30 -6.49 -12.23 21.31
CA ILE A 30 -6.35 -13.50 22.02
C ILE A 30 -7.11 -14.60 21.28
N ASP A 31 -8.32 -14.30 20.78
CA ASP A 31 -9.14 -15.27 20.02
C ASP A 31 -8.45 -15.69 18.73
N ILE A 32 -7.78 -14.73 18.07
CA ILE A 32 -6.98 -15.01 16.86
C ILE A 32 -5.78 -15.90 17.18
N LEU A 33 -5.15 -15.72 18.36
CA LEU A 33 -4.00 -16.53 18.78
C LEU A 33 -4.39 -17.93 19.27
N TYR A 34 -5.59 -18.10 19.81
CA TYR A 34 -6.13 -19.42 20.21
C TYR A 34 -6.77 -20.18 19.06
N ALA A 35 -7.15 -19.50 17.98
CA ALA A 35 -7.65 -20.17 16.79
C ALA A 35 -6.55 -21.08 16.20
N PRO A 36 -6.91 -22.25 15.63
CA PRO A 36 -5.96 -23.15 14.98
C PRO A 36 -5.45 -22.61 13.64
N LEU A 37 -5.02 -21.33 13.62
CA LEU A 37 -4.52 -20.64 12.45
C LEU A 37 -3.00 -20.49 12.53
N SER A 38 -2.33 -20.75 11.43
CA SER A 38 -0.90 -20.48 11.33
C SER A 38 -0.65 -18.98 11.24
N SER A 39 0.53 -18.53 11.69
CA SER A 39 0.93 -17.12 11.56
C SER A 39 0.94 -16.64 10.11
N LEU A 40 1.13 -17.55 9.16
CA LEU A 40 1.07 -17.27 7.73
C LEU A 40 -0.37 -16.95 7.30
N GLU A 41 -1.34 -17.76 7.71
CA GLU A 41 -2.75 -17.54 7.38
C GLU A 41 -3.26 -16.22 7.94
N VAL A 42 -2.95 -15.91 9.20
CA VAL A 42 -3.38 -14.65 9.83
C VAL A 42 -2.78 -13.42 9.12
N THR A 43 -1.49 -13.43 8.83
CA THR A 43 -0.84 -12.29 8.17
C THR A 43 -1.36 -12.10 6.75
N LEU A 44 -1.51 -13.19 5.98
CA LEU A 44 -2.07 -13.11 4.63
C LEU A 44 -3.54 -12.68 4.64
N ALA A 45 -4.36 -13.21 5.56
CA ALA A 45 -5.77 -12.85 5.64
C ALA A 45 -5.98 -11.34 5.86
N ILE A 46 -5.25 -10.74 6.81
CA ILE A 46 -5.38 -9.31 7.10
C ILE A 46 -4.86 -8.45 5.92
N ILE A 47 -3.72 -8.82 5.34
CA ILE A 47 -3.15 -8.06 4.22
C ILE A 47 -4.02 -8.20 2.96
N LEU A 48 -4.51 -9.40 2.63
CA LEU A 48 -5.39 -9.60 1.49
C LEU A 48 -6.75 -8.91 1.67
N ALA A 49 -7.29 -8.85 2.90
CA ALA A 49 -8.48 -8.07 3.19
C ALA A 49 -8.24 -6.56 2.92
N ALA A 50 -7.06 -6.04 3.28
CA ALA A 50 -6.68 -4.66 2.97
C ALA A 50 -6.54 -4.43 1.45
N VAL A 51 -5.94 -5.37 0.72
CA VAL A 51 -5.83 -5.34 -0.74
C VAL A 51 -7.21 -5.32 -1.39
N THR A 52 -8.10 -6.23 -0.99
CA THR A 52 -9.46 -6.31 -1.54
C THR A 52 -10.21 -5.00 -1.35
N ARG A 53 -10.17 -4.44 -0.14
CA ARG A 53 -10.82 -3.16 0.17
C ARG A 53 -10.22 -2.00 -0.63
N SER A 54 -8.91 -1.96 -0.76
CA SER A 54 -8.21 -0.96 -1.56
C SER A 54 -8.60 -1.03 -3.03
N ILE A 55 -8.64 -2.24 -3.62
CA ILE A 55 -9.05 -2.45 -5.02
C ILE A 55 -10.51 -2.05 -5.24
N LEU A 56 -11.42 -2.37 -4.32
CA LEU A 56 -12.82 -1.94 -4.41
C LEU A 56 -12.96 -0.42 -4.43
N ILE A 57 -12.24 0.28 -3.55
CA ILE A 57 -12.24 1.75 -3.53
C ILE A 57 -11.62 2.31 -4.81
N GLY A 58 -10.52 1.73 -5.28
CA GLY A 58 -9.90 2.12 -6.55
C GLY A 58 -10.83 1.93 -7.74
N PHE A 59 -11.55 0.82 -7.76
CA PHE A 59 -12.55 0.54 -8.81
C PHE A 59 -13.69 1.57 -8.80
N ILE A 60 -14.32 1.79 -7.65
CA ILE A 60 -15.41 2.78 -7.51
C ILE A 60 -14.92 4.18 -7.90
N SER A 61 -13.75 4.58 -7.38
CA SER A 61 -13.15 5.87 -7.73
C SER A 61 -12.85 5.98 -9.22
N SER A 62 -12.33 4.93 -9.84
CA SER A 62 -12.06 4.91 -11.28
C SER A 62 -13.33 5.08 -12.10
N VAL A 63 -14.42 4.40 -11.75
CA VAL A 63 -15.72 4.53 -12.42
C VAL A 63 -16.23 5.97 -12.32
N VAL A 64 -16.19 6.57 -11.13
CA VAL A 64 -16.62 7.97 -10.93
C VAL A 64 -15.77 8.93 -11.78
N PHE A 65 -14.45 8.78 -11.79
CA PHE A 65 -13.58 9.66 -12.57
C PHE A 65 -13.77 9.48 -14.08
N ILE A 66 -13.99 8.27 -14.58
CA ILE A 66 -14.26 8.02 -16.00
C ILE A 66 -15.56 8.67 -16.45
N LEU A 67 -16.59 8.71 -15.58
CA LEU A 67 -17.87 9.36 -15.88
C LEU A 67 -17.78 10.89 -15.92
N ILE A 68 -16.82 11.49 -15.20
CA ILE A 68 -16.67 12.96 -15.11
C ILE A 68 -15.64 13.48 -16.11
N VAL A 69 -14.57 12.71 -16.32
CA VAL A 69 -13.43 13.09 -17.15
C VAL A 69 -13.14 11.93 -18.11
N ASP A 70 -13.10 12.20 -19.40
CA ASP A 70 -12.74 11.21 -20.43
C ASP A 70 -11.32 10.69 -20.18
N MET A 71 -11.19 9.67 -19.33
CA MET A 71 -9.92 9.10 -18.93
C MET A 71 -9.68 7.80 -19.73
N PRO A 72 -8.70 7.78 -20.64
CA PRO A 72 -8.44 6.60 -21.45
C PRO A 72 -7.88 5.45 -20.58
N ILE A 73 -8.30 4.23 -20.90
CA ILE A 73 -7.73 3.01 -20.31
C ILE A 73 -6.89 2.33 -21.40
N LYS A 74 -5.56 2.34 -21.23
CA LYS A 74 -4.62 1.71 -22.17
C LYS A 74 -4.43 0.23 -21.88
N SER A 75 -4.32 -0.15 -20.60
CA SER A 75 -4.08 -1.53 -20.22
C SER A 75 -4.57 -1.82 -18.80
N PHE A 76 -5.56 -2.69 -18.70
CA PHE A 76 -6.08 -3.20 -17.44
C PHE A 76 -5.05 -4.00 -16.65
N PHE A 77 -4.11 -4.65 -17.33
CA PHE A 77 -3.06 -5.44 -16.70
C PHE A 77 -2.21 -4.59 -15.75
N PHE A 78 -1.70 -3.43 -16.20
CA PHE A 78 -0.85 -2.57 -15.38
C PHE A 78 -1.62 -1.90 -14.25
N ILE A 79 -2.90 -1.56 -14.48
CA ILE A 79 -3.78 -1.03 -13.44
C ILE A 79 -3.94 -2.06 -12.33
N PHE A 80 -4.33 -3.28 -12.67
CA PHE A 80 -4.51 -4.36 -11.70
C PHE A 80 -3.20 -4.74 -11.02
N TYR A 81 -2.12 -4.85 -11.78
CA TYR A 81 -0.79 -5.18 -11.28
C TYR A 81 -0.31 -4.22 -10.20
N SER A 82 -0.32 -2.92 -10.49
CA SER A 82 0.11 -1.90 -9.52
C SER A 82 -0.85 -1.80 -8.33
N SER A 83 -2.15 -1.95 -8.56
CA SER A 83 -3.16 -1.98 -7.51
C SER A 83 -2.94 -3.14 -6.54
N PHE A 84 -2.69 -4.33 -7.06
CA PHE A 84 -2.48 -5.53 -6.25
C PHE A 84 -1.16 -5.46 -5.47
N PHE A 85 -0.02 -5.36 -6.17
CA PHE A 85 1.29 -5.38 -5.52
C PHE A 85 1.55 -4.13 -4.68
N GLY A 86 1.06 -2.96 -5.12
CA GLY A 86 1.13 -1.73 -4.36
C GLY A 86 0.34 -1.81 -3.06
N SER A 87 -0.93 -2.22 -3.13
CA SER A 87 -1.77 -2.39 -1.93
C SER A 87 -1.25 -3.48 -1.01
N PHE A 88 -0.70 -4.57 -1.57
CA PHE A 88 -0.11 -5.65 -0.78
C PHE A 88 1.13 -5.18 0.00
N PHE A 89 2.03 -4.45 -0.65
CA PHE A 89 3.19 -3.85 0.00
C PHE A 89 2.78 -2.87 1.11
N ILE A 90 1.90 -1.93 0.78
CA ILE A 90 1.43 -0.91 1.74
C ILE A 90 0.61 -1.54 2.86
N GLY A 91 -0.22 -2.54 2.57
CA GLY A 91 -0.93 -3.33 3.58
C GLY A 91 0.02 -4.05 4.54
N SER A 92 1.15 -4.56 4.02
CA SER A 92 2.20 -5.17 4.85
C SER A 92 2.87 -4.15 5.78
N LEU A 93 3.15 -2.93 5.30
CA LEU A 93 3.64 -1.83 6.14
C LEU A 93 2.61 -1.41 7.19
N GLY A 94 1.32 -1.39 6.82
CA GLY A 94 0.22 -1.15 7.74
C GLY A 94 0.15 -2.22 8.83
N PHE A 95 0.29 -3.50 8.46
CA PHE A 95 0.35 -4.60 9.42
C PHE A 95 1.49 -4.44 10.42
N ILE A 96 2.71 -4.15 9.94
CA ILE A 96 3.89 -3.91 10.80
C ILE A 96 3.64 -2.71 11.74
N SER A 97 3.08 -1.63 11.22
CA SER A 97 2.73 -0.45 12.00
C SER A 97 1.69 -0.75 13.06
N GLY A 98 0.67 -1.58 12.75
CA GLY A 98 -0.36 -2.03 13.68
C GLY A 98 0.19 -2.94 14.79
N LEU A 99 1.21 -3.76 14.50
CA LEU A 99 1.92 -4.51 15.54
C LEU A 99 2.68 -3.58 16.50
N TRP A 100 3.38 -2.59 15.96
CA TRP A 100 4.21 -1.66 16.76
C TRP A 100 3.38 -0.68 17.58
N ALA A 101 2.27 -0.20 17.02
CA ALA A 101 1.45 0.83 17.64
C ALA A 101 0.67 0.30 18.85
N THR A 102 0.64 1.10 19.92
CA THR A 102 -0.16 0.85 21.14
C THR A 102 -1.33 1.82 21.27
N LYS A 103 -1.30 2.94 20.52
CA LYS A 103 -2.35 3.97 20.49
C LYS A 103 -2.63 4.37 19.04
N PHE A 104 -3.85 4.85 18.77
CA PHE A 104 -4.20 5.35 17.44
C PHE A 104 -3.34 6.54 17.01
N ASP A 105 -2.88 7.38 17.94
CA ASP A 105 -2.00 8.50 17.64
C ASP A 105 -0.68 8.07 16.98
N HIS A 106 -0.14 6.90 17.35
CA HIS A 106 1.07 6.35 16.73
C HIS A 106 0.82 6.04 15.24
N THR A 107 -0.35 5.51 14.92
CA THR A 107 -0.71 5.18 13.52
C THR A 107 -0.97 6.43 12.71
N ALA A 108 -1.63 7.43 13.29
CA ALA A 108 -1.83 8.73 12.67
C ALA A 108 -0.49 9.42 12.38
N THR A 109 0.47 9.32 13.30
CA THR A 109 1.82 9.85 13.11
C THR A 109 2.51 9.20 11.90
N VAL A 110 2.50 7.86 11.79
CA VAL A 110 3.10 7.16 10.65
C VAL A 110 2.41 7.57 9.34
N THR A 111 1.08 7.64 9.35
CA THR A 111 0.32 8.04 8.15
C THR A 111 0.68 9.46 7.70
N ASN A 112 0.66 10.43 8.62
CA ASN A 112 0.80 11.84 8.29
C ASN A 112 2.24 12.26 8.04
N PHE A 113 3.23 11.64 8.71
CA PHE A 113 4.63 12.03 8.60
C PHE A 113 5.47 11.13 7.68
N ILE A 114 5.00 9.92 7.36
CA ILE A 114 5.74 9.00 6.50
C ILE A 114 4.96 8.69 5.23
N ILE A 115 3.76 8.11 5.34
CA ILE A 115 3.03 7.61 4.16
C ILE A 115 2.60 8.75 3.24
N GLN A 116 1.97 9.81 3.80
CA GLN A 116 1.50 10.93 2.99
C GLN A 116 2.63 11.71 2.31
N PRO A 117 3.71 12.14 2.99
CA PRO A 117 4.80 12.85 2.32
C PRO A 117 5.49 12.02 1.25
N LEU A 118 5.76 10.73 1.50
CA LEU A 118 6.35 9.84 0.50
C LEU A 118 5.43 9.66 -0.72
N SER A 119 4.12 9.57 -0.50
CA SER A 119 3.14 9.50 -1.58
C SER A 119 3.12 10.79 -2.41
N PHE A 120 3.11 11.98 -1.77
CA PHE A 120 3.12 13.25 -2.48
C PHE A 120 4.41 13.47 -3.29
N LEU A 121 5.56 13.09 -2.74
CA LEU A 121 6.84 13.18 -3.43
C LEU A 121 6.99 12.18 -4.59
N SER A 122 6.01 11.30 -4.79
CA SER A 122 6.07 10.20 -5.76
C SER A 122 5.35 10.51 -7.09
N GLY A 123 5.10 11.78 -7.39
CA GLY A 123 4.53 12.17 -8.67
C GLY A 123 3.01 12.01 -8.78
N VAL A 124 2.28 12.08 -7.67
CA VAL A 124 0.80 12.10 -7.68
C VAL A 124 0.27 13.30 -8.46
N PHE A 125 0.88 14.47 -8.27
CA PHE A 125 0.43 15.74 -8.82
C PHE A 125 1.29 16.29 -9.97
N TYR A 126 2.46 15.70 -10.22
CA TYR A 126 3.43 16.18 -11.22
C TYR A 126 4.17 15.01 -11.87
N THR A 127 4.82 15.27 -12.99
CA THR A 127 5.76 14.34 -13.62
C THR A 127 7.17 14.59 -13.06
N ILE A 128 7.93 13.51 -12.85
CA ILE A 128 9.26 13.59 -12.22
C ILE A 128 10.25 14.43 -13.01
N ASP A 129 10.09 14.53 -14.34
CA ASP A 129 10.95 15.33 -15.22
C ASP A 129 11.02 16.83 -14.83
N LYS A 130 10.02 17.30 -14.07
CA LYS A 130 9.98 18.70 -13.58
C LYS A 130 10.76 18.92 -12.30
N LEU A 131 11.26 17.86 -11.66
CA LEU A 131 12.04 17.95 -10.44
C LEU A 131 13.53 18.19 -10.73
N PRO A 132 14.27 18.84 -9.81
CA PRO A 132 15.73 18.85 -9.85
C PRO A 132 16.29 17.42 -9.86
N ILE A 133 17.41 17.18 -10.54
CA ILE A 133 18.03 15.87 -10.77
C ILE A 133 18.22 15.08 -9.47
N PHE A 134 18.59 15.75 -8.39
CA PHE A 134 18.74 15.13 -7.06
C PHE A 134 17.44 14.47 -6.56
N PHE A 135 16.31 15.16 -6.70
CA PHE A 135 15.00 14.61 -6.29
C PHE A 135 14.51 13.53 -7.25
N GLN A 136 14.86 13.60 -8.53
CA GLN A 136 14.55 12.52 -9.48
C GLN A 136 15.23 11.22 -9.03
N GLN A 137 16.50 11.25 -8.67
CA GLN A 137 17.24 10.06 -8.20
C GLN A 137 16.62 9.46 -6.94
N ILE A 138 16.25 10.29 -5.96
CA ILE A 138 15.59 9.81 -4.74
C ILE A 138 14.23 9.16 -5.06
N SER A 139 13.49 9.74 -6.00
CA SER A 139 12.17 9.22 -6.39
C SER A 139 12.27 7.83 -7.01
N TYR A 140 13.32 7.50 -7.73
CA TYR A 140 13.52 6.15 -8.28
C TYR A 140 13.68 5.05 -7.22
N PHE A 141 14.16 5.39 -6.02
CA PHE A 141 14.22 4.44 -4.90
C PHE A 141 12.92 4.40 -4.09
N ASN A 142 12.00 5.36 -4.30
CA ASN A 142 10.76 5.42 -3.57
C ASN A 142 9.74 4.41 -4.12
N PRO A 143 9.29 3.41 -3.32
CA PRO A 143 8.31 2.43 -3.78
C PRO A 143 6.98 3.05 -4.22
N PHE A 144 6.56 4.14 -3.58
CA PHE A 144 5.33 4.84 -3.95
C PHE A 144 5.39 5.38 -5.38
N PHE A 145 6.57 5.82 -5.84
CA PHE A 145 6.76 6.26 -7.21
C PHE A 145 6.43 5.15 -8.22
N HIS A 146 6.94 3.95 -8.01
CA HIS A 146 6.68 2.84 -8.93
C HIS A 146 5.22 2.41 -8.91
N ILE A 147 4.57 2.41 -7.73
CA ILE A 147 3.14 2.11 -7.61
C ILE A 147 2.32 3.10 -8.45
N ILE A 148 2.55 4.40 -8.25
CA ILE A 148 1.81 5.47 -8.91
C ILE A 148 2.09 5.48 -10.43
N ASN A 149 3.34 5.31 -10.81
CA ASN A 149 3.79 5.41 -12.19
C ASN A 149 3.29 4.24 -13.04
N ILE A 150 3.34 3.00 -12.54
CA ILE A 150 2.76 1.83 -13.24
C ILE A 150 1.23 1.96 -13.35
N PHE A 151 0.56 2.44 -12.32
CA PHE A 151 -0.87 2.68 -12.36
C PHE A 151 -1.23 3.73 -13.41
N ARG A 152 -0.49 4.84 -13.44
CA ARG A 152 -0.63 5.91 -14.44
C ARG A 152 -0.37 5.39 -15.85
N TYR A 153 0.64 4.53 -16.03
CA TYR A 153 0.91 3.89 -17.31
C TYR A 153 -0.27 3.06 -17.81
N GLY A 154 -0.96 2.35 -16.93
CA GLY A 154 -2.15 1.59 -17.26
C GLY A 154 -3.29 2.44 -17.84
N PHE A 155 -3.43 3.69 -17.41
CA PHE A 155 -4.43 4.63 -17.94
C PHE A 155 -3.91 5.42 -19.15
N LEU A 156 -2.78 6.09 -19.00
CA LEU A 156 -2.28 7.08 -19.99
C LEU A 156 -1.29 6.51 -20.99
N GLY A 157 -0.67 5.36 -20.69
CA GLY A 157 0.38 4.77 -21.52
C GLY A 157 1.72 5.50 -21.46
N VAL A 158 1.91 6.39 -20.47
CA VAL A 158 3.15 7.13 -20.25
C VAL A 158 3.79 6.66 -18.95
N TYR A 159 5.06 6.32 -19.00
CA TYR A 159 5.85 5.87 -17.85
C TYR A 159 7.13 6.72 -17.75
N ASP A 160 7.41 7.24 -16.56
CA ASP A 160 8.63 8.00 -16.30
C ASP A 160 9.73 7.02 -15.83
N GLY A 161 10.75 6.78 -16.67
CA GLY A 161 11.87 5.87 -16.38
C GLY A 161 11.73 4.48 -17.00
N HIS A 162 12.26 3.46 -16.33
CA HIS A 162 12.28 2.07 -16.83
C HIS A 162 11.12 1.24 -16.26
N LEU A 163 10.12 0.96 -17.07
CA LEU A 163 8.92 0.19 -16.68
C LEU A 163 9.27 -1.19 -16.11
N LEU A 164 10.19 -1.92 -16.76
CA LEU A 164 10.61 -3.26 -16.32
C LEU A 164 11.21 -3.26 -14.91
N PHE A 165 11.96 -2.22 -14.56
CA PHE A 165 12.50 -2.08 -13.22
C PHE A 165 11.37 -1.97 -12.18
N GLY A 166 10.39 -1.11 -12.42
CA GLY A 166 9.24 -0.96 -11.52
C GLY A 166 8.43 -2.26 -11.37
N MET A 167 8.24 -2.98 -12.48
CA MET A 167 7.53 -4.27 -12.47
C MET A 167 8.25 -5.36 -11.66
N ILE A 168 9.56 -5.39 -11.64
CA ILE A 168 10.32 -6.36 -10.83
C ILE A 168 10.42 -5.87 -9.37
N TYR A 169 10.59 -4.57 -9.18
CA TYR A 169 10.79 -3.95 -7.88
C TYR A 169 9.58 -4.10 -6.95
N LEU A 170 8.36 -3.88 -7.46
CA LEU A 170 7.14 -3.94 -6.63
C LEU A 170 6.85 -5.32 -6.03
N PRO A 171 6.89 -6.45 -6.76
CA PRO A 171 6.68 -7.76 -6.17
C PRO A 171 7.75 -8.13 -5.15
N ILE A 172 9.01 -7.75 -5.40
CA ILE A 172 10.11 -7.99 -4.45
C ILE A 172 9.82 -7.26 -3.15
N LEU A 173 9.45 -5.97 -3.20
CA LEU A 173 9.12 -5.21 -2.01
C LEU A 173 7.85 -5.73 -1.31
N ALA A 174 6.85 -6.14 -2.06
CA ALA A 174 5.63 -6.74 -1.53
C ALA A 174 5.95 -8.02 -0.74
N PHE A 175 6.79 -8.88 -1.31
CA PHE A 175 7.23 -10.10 -0.65
C PHE A 175 8.10 -9.81 0.59
N VAL A 176 9.06 -8.91 0.49
CA VAL A 176 9.92 -8.50 1.63
C VAL A 176 9.09 -7.89 2.75
N GLY A 177 8.18 -6.97 2.43
CA GLY A 177 7.28 -6.36 3.40
C GLY A 177 6.42 -7.38 4.14
N TRP A 178 5.80 -8.30 3.38
CA TRP A 178 5.03 -9.39 3.96
C TRP A 178 5.90 -10.34 4.79
N PHE A 179 7.08 -10.71 4.32
CA PHE A 179 7.97 -11.60 5.06
C PHE A 179 8.39 -11.01 6.41
N ILE A 180 8.68 -9.71 6.46
CA ILE A 180 8.98 -9.00 7.72
C ILE A 180 7.74 -9.03 8.62
N ALA A 181 6.54 -8.73 8.10
CA ALA A 181 5.29 -8.77 8.86
C ALA A 181 5.05 -10.16 9.45
N PHE A 182 5.24 -11.23 8.65
CA PHE A 182 5.12 -12.61 9.07
C PHE A 182 6.10 -12.98 10.19
N VAL A 183 7.39 -12.62 10.04
CA VAL A 183 8.42 -12.93 11.04
C VAL A 183 8.13 -12.21 12.36
N LEU A 184 7.73 -10.94 12.32
CA LEU A 184 7.38 -10.16 13.50
C LEU A 184 6.15 -10.75 14.21
N PHE A 185 5.12 -11.12 13.47
CA PHE A 185 3.91 -11.75 14.03
C PHE A 185 4.23 -13.11 14.65
N LYS A 186 4.98 -13.97 13.94
CA LYS A 186 5.41 -15.28 14.42
C LYS A 186 6.22 -15.20 15.72
N LYS A 187 7.05 -14.16 15.87
CA LYS A 187 7.83 -13.91 17.09
C LYS A 187 7.01 -13.31 18.24
N GLY A 188 5.73 -13.02 18.02
CA GLY A 188 4.86 -12.42 19.03
C GLY A 188 5.21 -10.96 19.36
N TYR A 189 5.87 -10.24 18.43
CA TYR A 189 6.36 -8.87 18.66
C TYR A 189 5.20 -7.93 19.00
N LYS A 190 5.21 -7.35 20.22
CA LYS A 190 4.20 -6.39 20.72
C LYS A 190 2.73 -6.85 20.54
N ILE A 191 2.47 -8.14 20.51
CA ILE A 191 1.11 -8.68 20.48
C ILE A 191 0.47 -8.65 21.85
N LYS A 192 1.29 -8.89 22.90
CA LYS A 192 0.90 -8.81 24.32
C LYS A 192 1.50 -7.54 24.92
N SER A 193 0.87 -6.42 24.75
CA SER A 193 1.25 -5.15 25.42
C SER A 193 0.03 -4.55 26.08
#